data_a44efc45bfff43d8212050f1962c86fa
#
_entry.id   a44efc45bfff43d8212050f1962c86fa
#
_cell.length_a   1.000
_cell.length_b   1.000
_cell.length_c   1.000
_cell.angle_alpha   90.00
_cell.angle_beta   90.00
_cell.angle_gamma   90.00
#
_symmetry.space_group_name_H-M   'P 1'
#
loop_
_entity.id
_entity.type
_entity.pdbx_description
1 polymer ?
#
loop_
_entity_poly.entity_id
_entity_poly.type
_entity_poly.pdbx_seq_one_letter_code
_entity_poly.pdbx_strand_id
1 'polypeptide(L)'
;SGEVTHKDSSGGGGTIQTGDVQWMTAGSGLVHEEFHSPEFAQAGGLFEMVQLWVNLPAKDKMTQPRYQAITRQDIPRIDMDEGAGHIRVIAGEMGGHLGPAQTFSPVNVWDGELKAQYETTLHVPEGHNTILVVLKGEVVVNESHKVQDSSMVMFAKDDIAIQLQALQDTQFLL
;
A
#
# COMPACT_ATOMS: atom_id res chain seq x y z
N SER A 1 2.77 -0.90 -11.65
CA SER A 1 2.58 -0.97 -13.11
C SER A 1 2.66 -2.40 -13.59
N GLY A 2 2.11 -2.67 -14.79
CA GLY A 2 1.99 -4.02 -15.34
C GLY A 2 0.63 -4.66 -15.02
N GLU A 3 0.50 -5.94 -15.35
CA GLU A 3 -0.74 -6.71 -15.17
C GLU A 3 -0.43 -8.12 -14.66
N VAL A 4 -1.18 -8.55 -13.64
CA VAL A 4 -1.07 -9.88 -13.03
C VAL A 4 -2.43 -10.56 -13.08
N THR A 5 -2.45 -11.78 -13.55
CA THR A 5 -3.59 -12.68 -13.40
C THR A 5 -3.30 -13.65 -12.25
N HIS A 6 -4.29 -13.90 -11.43
CA HIS A 6 -4.18 -14.83 -10.32
C HIS A 6 -5.35 -15.83 -10.32
N LYS A 7 -5.12 -17.00 -9.73
CA LYS A 7 -6.12 -18.02 -9.46
C LYS A 7 -5.87 -18.66 -8.11
N ASP A 8 -6.91 -19.14 -7.47
CA ASP A 8 -6.81 -19.80 -6.17
C ASP A 8 -7.56 -21.12 -6.10
N SER A 9 -7.25 -21.90 -5.05
CA SER A 9 -7.85 -23.22 -4.81
C SER A 9 -9.32 -23.18 -4.37
N SER A 10 -9.88 -22.01 -4.08
CA SER A 10 -11.31 -21.83 -3.76
C SER A 10 -12.18 -21.56 -4.99
N GLY A 11 -11.56 -21.47 -6.17
CA GLY A 11 -12.22 -21.13 -7.43
C GLY A 11 -12.28 -19.61 -7.69
N GLY A 12 -11.62 -18.83 -6.87
CA GLY A 12 -11.43 -17.39 -7.09
C GLY A 12 -10.33 -17.11 -8.11
N GLY A 13 -10.35 -15.90 -8.64
CA GLY A 13 -9.31 -15.43 -9.56
C GLY A 13 -9.71 -14.11 -10.19
N GLY A 14 -8.76 -13.52 -10.89
CA GLY A 14 -8.97 -12.24 -11.57
C GLY A 14 -7.69 -11.68 -12.14
N THR A 15 -7.81 -10.50 -12.71
CA THR A 15 -6.69 -9.74 -13.25
C THR A 15 -6.55 -8.43 -12.48
N ILE A 16 -5.35 -8.12 -12.04
CA ILE A 16 -4.97 -6.91 -11.32
C ILE A 16 -4.23 -6.01 -12.30
N GLN A 17 -4.70 -4.80 -12.46
CA GLN A 17 -4.11 -3.79 -13.33
C GLN A 17 -3.37 -2.72 -12.54
N THR A 18 -2.70 -1.83 -13.24
CA THR A 18 -1.98 -0.70 -12.62
C THR A 18 -2.90 0.10 -11.70
N GLY A 19 -2.49 0.20 -10.43
CA GLY A 19 -3.20 0.91 -9.38
C GLY A 19 -4.27 0.11 -8.66
N ASP A 20 -4.59 -1.11 -9.11
CA ASP A 20 -5.49 -2.02 -8.41
C ASP A 20 -4.76 -2.72 -7.25
N VAL A 21 -5.53 -3.26 -6.33
CA VAL A 21 -5.04 -4.01 -5.17
C VAL A 21 -5.77 -5.34 -5.05
N GLN A 22 -4.99 -6.40 -4.87
CA GLN A 22 -5.47 -7.69 -4.42
C GLN A 22 -5.32 -7.76 -2.91
N TRP A 23 -6.43 -7.86 -2.19
CA TRP A 23 -6.42 -8.05 -0.75
C TRP A 23 -6.95 -9.44 -0.42
N MET A 24 -6.03 -10.36 -0.12
CA MET A 24 -6.36 -11.76 0.11
C MET A 24 -6.19 -12.13 1.58
N THR A 25 -7.16 -12.84 2.13
CA THR A 25 -7.07 -13.50 3.43
C THR A 25 -6.91 -15.00 3.19
N ALA A 26 -5.72 -15.56 3.48
CA ALA A 26 -5.47 -16.98 3.33
C ALA A 26 -6.18 -17.82 4.41
N GLY A 27 -6.32 -17.27 5.63
CA GLY A 27 -7.07 -17.89 6.72
C GLY A 27 -6.65 -19.33 7.01
N SER A 28 -7.60 -20.26 6.97
CA SER A 28 -7.38 -21.68 7.22
C SER A 28 -6.56 -22.42 6.14
N GLY A 29 -6.21 -21.73 5.09
CA GLY A 29 -5.33 -22.21 4.03
C GLY A 29 -5.90 -21.93 2.64
N LEU A 30 -5.03 -21.43 1.77
CA LEU A 30 -5.31 -21.14 0.38
C LEU A 30 -4.05 -21.39 -0.44
N VAL A 31 -4.20 -22.11 -1.53
CA VAL A 31 -3.14 -22.21 -2.55
C VAL A 31 -3.50 -21.28 -3.69
N HIS A 32 -2.58 -20.42 -4.09
CA HIS A 32 -2.80 -19.53 -5.23
C HIS A 32 -1.59 -19.52 -6.15
N GLU A 33 -1.82 -19.09 -7.35
CA GLU A 33 -0.80 -18.84 -8.37
C GLU A 33 -0.99 -17.44 -8.95
N GLU A 34 0.12 -16.80 -9.26
CA GLU A 34 0.16 -15.47 -9.88
C GLU A 34 1.07 -15.54 -11.11
N PHE A 35 0.60 -14.98 -12.21
CA PHE A 35 1.35 -14.97 -13.46
C PHE A 35 1.01 -13.70 -14.27
N HIS A 36 1.89 -13.33 -15.16
CA HIS A 36 1.59 -12.25 -16.11
C HIS A 36 0.41 -12.64 -16.98
N SER A 37 -0.51 -11.70 -17.25
CA SER A 37 -1.55 -11.95 -18.23
C SER A 37 -0.93 -12.29 -19.59
N PRO A 38 -1.61 -13.08 -20.44
CA PRO A 38 -1.12 -13.37 -21.77
C PRO A 38 -0.80 -12.11 -22.58
N GLU A 39 -1.61 -11.09 -22.46
CA GLU A 39 -1.47 -9.80 -23.13
C GLU A 39 -0.21 -9.07 -22.64
N PHE A 40 0.00 -8.99 -21.34
CA PHE A 40 1.19 -8.36 -20.78
C PHE A 40 2.46 -9.18 -21.07
N ALA A 41 2.38 -10.50 -21.00
CA ALA A 41 3.49 -11.38 -21.33
C ALA A 41 3.94 -11.22 -22.81
N GLN A 42 2.99 -10.96 -23.71
CA GLN A 42 3.27 -10.73 -25.13
C GLN A 42 3.81 -9.31 -25.41
N ALA A 43 3.21 -8.29 -24.79
CA ALA A 43 3.58 -6.90 -25.00
C ALA A 43 4.89 -6.52 -24.29
N GLY A 44 5.17 -7.16 -23.15
CA GLY A 44 6.25 -6.78 -22.25
C GLY A 44 5.99 -5.44 -21.59
N GLY A 45 7.00 -4.91 -20.90
CA GLY A 45 6.93 -3.58 -20.28
C GLY A 45 7.41 -3.59 -18.83
N LEU A 46 7.28 -2.42 -18.19
CA LEU A 46 7.65 -2.27 -16.78
C LEU A 46 6.64 -3.00 -15.91
N PHE A 47 7.14 -3.84 -15.03
CA PHE A 47 6.38 -4.52 -13.99
C PHE A 47 6.87 -4.09 -12.61
N GLU A 48 5.99 -3.48 -11.85
CA GLU A 48 6.25 -3.07 -10.46
C GLU A 48 5.07 -3.49 -9.60
N MET A 49 5.35 -4.23 -8.56
CA MET A 49 4.38 -4.70 -7.58
C MET A 49 4.97 -4.63 -6.19
N VAL A 50 4.14 -4.29 -5.21
CA VAL A 50 4.48 -4.42 -3.79
C VAL A 50 3.60 -5.49 -3.19
N GLN A 51 4.20 -6.45 -2.50
CA GLN A 51 3.49 -7.49 -1.77
C GLN A 51 3.72 -7.29 -0.27
N LEU A 52 2.62 -7.13 0.47
CA LEU A 52 2.61 -7.02 1.93
C LEU A 52 2.01 -8.27 2.55
N TRP A 53 2.63 -8.74 3.61
CA TRP A 53 2.09 -9.82 4.42
C TRP A 53 1.60 -9.26 5.76
N VAL A 54 0.27 -9.27 5.94
CA VAL A 54 -0.38 -8.84 7.17
C VAL A 54 -0.76 -10.07 7.99
N ASN A 55 -0.20 -10.17 9.20
CA ASN A 55 -0.44 -11.32 10.06
C ASN A 55 -1.82 -11.21 10.74
N LEU A 56 -2.63 -12.25 10.66
CA LEU A 56 -3.92 -12.30 11.33
C LEU A 56 -3.76 -12.48 12.85
N PRO A 57 -4.63 -11.86 13.67
CA PRO A 57 -4.74 -12.19 15.09
C PRO A 57 -4.97 -13.69 15.30
N ALA A 58 -4.48 -14.23 16.40
CA ALA A 58 -4.54 -15.68 16.69
C ALA A 58 -5.99 -16.23 16.59
N LYS A 59 -6.98 -15.48 17.05
CA LYS A 59 -8.40 -15.86 17.02
C LYS A 59 -8.97 -15.97 15.59
N ASP A 60 -8.37 -15.28 14.63
CA ASP A 60 -8.86 -15.16 13.26
C ASP A 60 -8.00 -15.97 12.25
N LYS A 61 -6.91 -16.63 12.72
CA LYS A 61 -6.00 -17.39 11.84
C LYS A 61 -6.69 -18.50 11.05
N MET A 62 -7.72 -19.12 11.62
CA MET A 62 -8.45 -20.21 10.99
C MET A 62 -9.76 -19.76 10.34
N THR A 63 -9.92 -18.47 10.06
CA THR A 63 -11.07 -17.95 9.32
C THR A 63 -11.11 -18.51 7.90
N GLN A 64 -12.29 -18.46 7.26
CA GLN A 64 -12.37 -18.88 5.87
C GLN A 64 -11.55 -17.98 4.95
N PRO A 65 -10.90 -18.56 3.94
CA PRO A 65 -10.22 -17.78 2.92
C PRO A 65 -11.18 -16.79 2.25
N ARG A 66 -10.66 -15.59 1.97
CA ARG A 66 -11.43 -14.52 1.36
C ARG A 66 -10.56 -13.70 0.43
N TYR A 67 -11.14 -13.30 -0.68
CA TYR A 67 -10.53 -12.44 -1.66
C TYR A 67 -11.33 -11.15 -1.84
N GLN A 68 -10.62 -10.02 -1.96
CA GLN A 68 -11.19 -8.71 -2.24
C GLN A 68 -10.45 -8.13 -3.45
N ALA A 69 -11.15 -8.05 -4.58
CA ALA A 69 -10.69 -7.29 -5.74
C ALA A 69 -11.02 -5.81 -5.49
N ILE A 70 -10.00 -5.00 -5.35
CA ILE A 70 -10.13 -3.57 -5.09
C ILE A 70 -9.58 -2.84 -6.31
N THR A 71 -10.45 -2.24 -7.10
CA THR A 71 -10.00 -1.48 -8.26
C THR A 71 -9.47 -0.11 -7.85
N ARG A 72 -8.61 0.49 -8.64
CA ARG A 72 -8.09 1.83 -8.41
C ARG A 72 -9.18 2.89 -8.21
N GLN A 73 -10.37 2.65 -8.77
CA GLN A 73 -11.51 3.57 -8.67
C GLN A 73 -12.22 3.48 -7.31
N ASP A 74 -12.09 2.34 -6.63
CA ASP A 74 -12.67 2.12 -5.30
C ASP A 74 -11.81 2.71 -4.19
N ILE A 75 -10.54 3.04 -4.49
CA ILE A 75 -9.58 3.54 -3.51
C ILE A 75 -9.72 5.07 -3.40
N PRO A 76 -10.13 5.60 -2.24
CA PRO A 76 -10.19 7.04 -2.03
C PRO A 76 -8.84 7.69 -2.25
N ARG A 77 -8.83 8.79 -2.97
CA ARG A 77 -7.67 9.63 -3.21
C ARG A 77 -7.86 10.97 -2.51
N ILE A 78 -6.87 11.38 -1.76
CA ILE A 78 -6.79 12.65 -1.06
C ILE A 78 -5.68 13.46 -1.74
N ASP A 79 -6.05 14.52 -2.41
CA ASP A 79 -5.07 15.45 -2.99
C ASP A 79 -4.50 16.35 -1.90
N MET A 80 -3.19 16.56 -1.92
CA MET A 80 -2.49 17.45 -1.00
C MET A 80 -2.60 18.90 -1.49
N ASP A 81 -2.48 19.83 -0.54
CA ASP A 81 -2.52 21.27 -0.85
C ASP A 81 -1.47 21.67 -1.89
N GLU A 82 -1.76 22.74 -2.63
CA GLU A 82 -0.89 23.31 -3.66
C GLU A 82 -0.43 22.34 -4.74
N GLY A 83 -1.10 21.19 -4.85
CA GLY A 83 -0.76 20.15 -5.82
C GLY A 83 0.55 19.43 -5.50
N ALA A 84 0.93 19.38 -4.22
CA ALA A 84 2.13 18.72 -3.73
C ALA A 84 2.17 17.22 -4.02
N GLY A 85 1.01 16.61 -4.18
CA GLY A 85 0.90 15.18 -4.43
C GLY A 85 -0.47 14.65 -4.04
N HIS A 86 -0.52 13.37 -3.71
CA HIS A 86 -1.76 12.74 -3.24
C HIS A 86 -1.46 11.49 -2.40
N ILE A 87 -2.47 11.06 -1.66
CA ILE A 87 -2.47 9.80 -0.94
C ILE A 87 -3.70 9.00 -1.34
N ARG A 88 -3.52 7.72 -1.59
CA ARG A 88 -4.59 6.74 -1.77
C ARG A 88 -4.75 5.92 -0.51
N VAL A 89 -5.96 5.84 0.02
CA VAL A 89 -6.25 5.10 1.26
C VAL A 89 -6.71 3.69 0.89
N ILE A 90 -5.81 2.72 0.95
CA ILE A 90 -6.10 1.31 0.58
C ILE A 90 -6.80 0.59 1.72
N ALA A 91 -6.31 0.75 2.95
CA ALA A 91 -6.89 0.19 4.17
C ALA A 91 -6.87 1.21 5.30
N GLY A 92 -7.79 1.05 6.24
CA GLY A 92 -7.92 1.94 7.40
C GLY A 92 -8.54 3.27 7.05
N GLU A 93 -8.08 4.34 7.66
CA GLU A 93 -8.69 5.67 7.54
C GLU A 93 -7.61 6.75 7.48
N MET A 94 -7.86 7.78 6.68
CA MET A 94 -7.09 9.01 6.67
C MET A 94 -7.99 10.21 6.35
N GLY A 95 -7.99 11.22 7.21
CA GLY A 95 -8.73 12.48 6.98
C GLY A 95 -10.24 12.28 6.74
N GLY A 96 -10.86 11.29 7.41
CA GLY A 96 -12.27 10.94 7.23
C GLY A 96 -12.56 10.04 6.02
N HIS A 97 -11.55 9.65 5.25
CA HIS A 97 -11.69 8.73 4.10
C HIS A 97 -11.33 7.31 4.53
N LEU A 98 -12.27 6.38 4.31
CA LEU A 98 -12.11 4.97 4.64
C LEU A 98 -11.62 4.18 3.42
N GLY A 99 -10.53 3.43 3.60
CA GLY A 99 -10.03 2.50 2.60
C GLY A 99 -10.97 1.29 2.42
N PRO A 100 -11.11 0.76 1.19
CA PRO A 100 -12.02 -0.33 0.89
C PRO A 100 -11.60 -1.69 1.45
N ALA A 101 -10.33 -1.89 1.78
CA ALA A 101 -9.83 -3.17 2.29
C ALA A 101 -10.39 -3.47 3.68
N GLN A 102 -11.07 -4.62 3.81
CA GLN A 102 -11.59 -5.09 5.09
C GLN A 102 -10.53 -5.88 5.83
N THR A 103 -10.17 -5.46 7.02
CA THR A 103 -9.12 -6.03 7.86
C THR A 103 -9.66 -6.68 9.13
N PHE A 104 -8.89 -7.56 9.77
CA PHE A 104 -9.25 -8.23 11.02
C PHE A 104 -8.73 -7.50 12.27
N SER A 105 -7.83 -6.57 12.07
CA SER A 105 -7.27 -5.70 13.09
C SER A 105 -7.15 -4.28 12.52
N PRO A 106 -7.00 -3.25 13.35
CA PRO A 106 -6.71 -1.92 12.85
C PRO A 106 -5.41 -1.92 12.05
N VAL A 107 -5.51 -1.65 10.75
CA VAL A 107 -4.39 -1.57 9.81
C VAL A 107 -4.66 -0.40 8.88
N ASN A 108 -3.70 0.49 8.77
CA ASN A 108 -3.68 1.51 7.73
C ASN A 108 -2.69 1.10 6.64
N VAL A 109 -3.06 1.28 5.39
CA VAL A 109 -2.17 1.17 4.24
C VAL A 109 -2.45 2.35 3.33
N TRP A 110 -1.49 3.23 3.24
CA TRP A 110 -1.56 4.46 2.45
C TRP A 110 -0.47 4.44 1.38
N ASP A 111 -0.87 4.67 0.15
CA ASP A 111 0.00 4.75 -1.01
C ASP A 111 0.09 6.21 -1.45
N GLY A 112 1.27 6.81 -1.30
CA GLY A 112 1.48 8.24 -1.46
C GLY A 112 2.42 8.59 -2.61
N GLU A 113 2.12 9.71 -3.23
CA GLU A 113 3.01 10.42 -4.15
C GLU A 113 3.23 11.84 -3.63
N LEU A 114 4.50 12.25 -3.53
CA LEU A 114 4.91 13.59 -3.12
C LEU A 114 5.90 14.14 -4.15
N LYS A 115 5.59 15.31 -4.70
CA LYS A 115 6.44 15.95 -5.70
C LYS A 115 7.67 16.56 -5.07
N ALA A 116 8.75 16.62 -5.84
CA ALA A 116 9.99 17.29 -5.45
C ALA A 116 9.76 18.69 -4.89
N GLN A 117 10.49 19.04 -3.83
CA GLN A 117 10.46 20.32 -3.11
C GLN A 117 9.21 20.58 -2.26
N TYR A 118 8.26 19.65 -2.23
CA TYR A 118 7.11 19.73 -1.34
C TYR A 118 7.33 18.95 -0.05
N GLU A 119 6.61 19.35 0.96
CA GLU A 119 6.60 18.70 2.26
C GLU A 119 5.17 18.37 2.69
N THR A 120 5.03 17.38 3.55
CA THR A 120 3.76 17.00 4.16
C THR A 120 3.99 16.42 5.54
N THR A 121 2.96 16.50 6.38
CA THR A 121 2.94 15.82 7.68
C THR A 121 1.81 14.80 7.70
N LEU A 122 2.15 13.54 7.91
CA LEU A 122 1.21 12.44 8.03
C LEU A 122 0.98 12.12 9.50
N HIS A 123 -0.28 12.11 9.91
CA HIS A 123 -0.65 11.73 11.27
C HIS A 123 -1.05 10.26 11.33
N VAL A 124 -0.40 9.52 12.21
CA VAL A 124 -0.66 8.09 12.42
C VAL A 124 -1.22 7.83 13.82
N PRO A 125 -1.99 6.76 14.03
CA PRO A 125 -2.52 6.46 15.35
C PRO A 125 -1.41 6.11 16.34
N GLU A 126 -1.50 6.64 17.54
CA GLU A 126 -0.60 6.33 18.66
C GLU A 126 -0.56 4.82 18.96
N GLY A 127 0.61 4.30 19.27
CA GLY A 127 0.81 2.89 19.63
C GLY A 127 0.87 1.92 18.47
N HIS A 128 0.66 2.37 17.23
CA HIS A 128 0.81 1.55 16.05
C HIS A 128 2.29 1.27 15.72
N ASN A 129 2.56 0.12 15.13
CA ASN A 129 3.82 -0.11 14.44
C ASN A 129 3.72 0.55 13.08
N THR A 130 4.48 1.61 12.88
CA THR A 130 4.44 2.38 11.64
C THR A 130 5.71 2.15 10.83
N ILE A 131 5.55 1.92 9.53
CA ILE A 131 6.63 1.63 8.60
C ILE A 131 6.40 2.45 7.33
N LEU A 132 7.39 3.27 6.97
CA LEU A 132 7.45 3.95 5.68
C LEU A 132 8.35 3.16 4.74
N VAL A 133 7.88 2.87 3.55
CA VAL A 133 8.68 2.28 2.47
C VAL A 133 8.76 3.28 1.33
N VAL A 134 9.97 3.76 1.02
CA VAL A 134 10.22 4.61 -0.14
C VAL A 134 10.40 3.71 -1.35
N LEU A 135 9.44 3.73 -2.26
CA LEU A 135 9.44 2.92 -3.47
C LEU A 135 10.27 3.56 -4.59
N LYS A 136 10.23 4.89 -4.66
CA LYS A 136 10.93 5.68 -5.67
C LYS A 136 11.24 7.07 -5.14
N GLY A 137 12.36 7.63 -5.58
CA GLY A 137 12.75 9.00 -5.26
C GLY A 137 13.56 9.10 -3.98
N GLU A 138 13.55 10.28 -3.37
CA GLU A 138 14.35 10.60 -2.20
C GLU A 138 13.60 11.58 -1.31
N VAL A 139 13.55 11.30 0.00
CA VAL A 139 12.80 12.07 0.98
C VAL A 139 13.62 12.26 2.25
N VAL A 140 13.47 13.43 2.89
CA VAL A 140 13.93 13.66 4.26
C VAL A 140 12.76 13.37 5.20
N VAL A 141 12.99 12.49 6.16
CA VAL A 141 12.03 12.09 7.19
C VAL A 141 12.39 12.78 8.50
N ASN A 142 11.40 13.42 9.12
CA ASN A 142 11.52 14.12 10.40
C ASN A 142 12.77 15.03 10.44
N GLU A 143 12.94 15.87 9.42
CA GLU A 143 13.98 16.89 9.25
C GLU A 143 15.44 16.40 9.27
N SER A 144 15.68 15.13 9.58
CA SER A 144 17.04 14.64 9.87
C SER A 144 17.46 13.38 9.12
N HIS A 145 16.53 12.57 8.64
CA HIS A 145 16.86 11.29 8.03
C HIS A 145 16.59 11.31 6.53
N LYS A 146 17.65 11.34 5.76
CA LYS A 146 17.59 11.24 4.30
C LYS A 146 17.42 9.78 3.89
N VAL A 147 16.35 9.49 3.16
CA VAL A 147 15.92 8.15 2.76
C VAL A 147 15.71 8.14 1.25
N GLN A 148 16.29 7.17 0.58
CA GLN A 148 16.19 7.01 -0.86
C GLN A 148 15.35 5.78 -1.23
N ASP A 149 15.14 5.58 -2.51
CA ASP A 149 14.38 4.46 -3.05
C ASP A 149 14.86 3.10 -2.52
N SER A 150 13.95 2.15 -2.48
CA SER A 150 14.17 0.79 -1.96
C SER A 150 14.58 0.74 -0.48
N SER A 151 14.20 1.76 0.29
CA SER A 151 14.51 1.85 1.72
C SER A 151 13.25 1.81 2.57
N MET A 152 13.43 1.36 3.80
CA MET A 152 12.37 1.24 4.81
C MET A 152 12.77 1.97 6.08
N VAL A 153 11.83 2.75 6.65
CA VAL A 153 11.96 3.43 7.93
C VAL A 153 10.94 2.85 8.89
N MET A 154 11.39 2.41 10.06
CA MET A 154 10.52 1.99 11.15
C MET A 154 10.47 3.08 12.21
N PHE A 155 9.27 3.50 12.58
CA PHE A 155 9.06 4.55 13.58
C PHE A 155 8.89 3.98 14.99
N ALA A 156 9.21 4.78 15.99
CA ALA A 156 8.83 4.48 17.37
C ALA A 156 7.30 4.56 17.53
N LYS A 157 6.73 3.82 18.49
CA LYS A 157 5.28 3.73 18.65
C LYS A 157 4.62 4.99 19.19
N ASP A 158 5.38 5.87 19.76
CA ASP A 158 5.00 7.19 20.27
C ASP A 158 5.10 8.30 19.21
N ASP A 159 5.68 8.01 18.05
CA ASP A 159 5.65 8.92 16.91
C ASP A 159 4.24 8.91 16.29
N ILE A 160 3.56 10.05 16.40
CA ILE A 160 2.19 10.24 15.86
C ILE A 160 2.16 11.20 14.66
N ALA A 161 3.26 11.85 14.36
CA ALA A 161 3.41 12.77 13.25
C ALA A 161 4.70 12.48 12.50
N ILE A 162 4.58 12.24 11.21
CA ILE A 162 5.70 11.92 10.33
C ILE A 162 5.82 13.04 9.31
N GLN A 163 6.91 13.79 9.38
CA GLN A 163 7.21 14.82 8.39
C GLN A 163 7.99 14.21 7.23
N LEU A 164 7.55 14.50 6.02
CA LEU A 164 8.21 14.08 4.78
C LEU A 164 8.49 15.31 3.92
N GLN A 165 9.74 15.50 3.53
CA GLN A 165 10.14 16.51 2.57
C GLN A 165 10.76 15.82 1.35
N ALA A 166 10.10 15.88 0.20
CA ALA A 166 10.59 15.25 -1.01
C ALA A 166 11.73 16.05 -1.65
N LEU A 167 12.87 15.40 -1.83
CA LEU A 167 14.01 15.97 -2.57
C LEU A 167 13.89 15.66 -4.07
N GLN A 168 13.14 14.62 -4.42
CA GLN A 168 12.79 14.20 -5.77
C GLN A 168 11.31 13.78 -5.76
N ASP A 169 10.71 13.61 -6.95
CA ASP A 169 9.38 13.00 -7.03
C ASP A 169 9.42 11.62 -6.36
N THR A 170 8.66 11.50 -5.28
CA THR A 170 8.73 10.35 -4.37
C THR A 170 7.43 9.56 -4.37
N GLN A 171 7.54 8.23 -4.45
CA GLN A 171 6.45 7.28 -4.23
C GLN A 171 6.75 6.47 -2.98
N PHE A 172 5.76 6.31 -2.12
CA PHE A 172 5.93 5.62 -0.84
C PHE A 172 4.69 4.84 -0.41
N LEU A 173 4.88 3.87 0.48
CA LEU A 173 3.83 3.23 1.28
C LEU A 173 4.05 3.53 2.76
N LEU A 174 2.96 3.78 3.48
CA LEU A 174 2.92 3.92 4.92
C LEU A 174 1.85 2.99 5.50
#